data_4ea96d9618be4e811d3fb175cc0cb4e1
#
_entry.id   4ea96d9618be4e811d3fb175cc0cb4e1
#
_cell.length_a   1.000
_cell.length_b   1.000
_cell.length_c   1.000
_cell.angle_alpha   90.00
_cell.angle_beta   90.00
_cell.angle_gamma   90.00
#
_symmetry.space_group_name_H-M   'P 1'
#
loop_
_entity.id
_entity.type
_entity.pdbx_description
1 polymer ?
#
loop_
_entity_poly.entity_id
_entity_poly.type
_entity_poly.pdbx_seq_one_letter_code
_entity_poly.pdbx_strand_id
1 'polypeptide(L)'
;RRQRQMCIRDRGSWTGEDMGLVVDALAAGKSPYVRGASGHLRFDAKVFTNVLATTYYNFKVYNGQYIILDYNTSDGGNRTDATLAGWNWKASQMQDFNNSGEFNYPAHTGNWALLVASSKEWTNYRHQADVLAIYQQLRQAGYTDDRIILIVEDDIADNVSNPNKGVIQVTIGGNNVYENVEIDYRMSSLKAKDILAILNGEKSETLPTVIESTENDNLFVFWSGHGVPGAMCWDEEPYAMTGDDLSTVFKDMNLKRRYRKLLMMVEACFSGGVMEQCEGIPGMLFITAANGDETSKADVFNGEMKVWMSNRFTSTFIEQITDNKDVAMRDLYYRLFINTVGSHVMVYNAENYGNLYSVNMSEFINFKNDKSK
;
A
#
# COMPACT_ATOMS: atom_id res chain seq x y z
N ARG A 1 -45.14 -6.22 -22.09
CA ARG A 1 -43.94 -5.34 -22.16
C ARG A 1 -42.82 -6.15 -21.58
N ARG A 2 -41.91 -6.67 -22.42
CA ARG A 2 -40.74 -7.49 -22.01
C ARG A 2 -39.87 -6.56 -21.13
N GLN A 3 -39.66 -6.94 -19.89
CA GLN A 3 -38.55 -6.43 -19.09
C GLN A 3 -37.28 -6.66 -19.92
N ARG A 4 -36.63 -5.61 -20.34
CA ARG A 4 -35.29 -5.73 -20.89
C ARG A 4 -34.42 -6.23 -19.73
N GLN A 5 -34.14 -7.52 -19.74
CA GLN A 5 -33.09 -8.09 -18.93
C GLN A 5 -31.80 -7.40 -19.37
N MET A 6 -31.23 -6.62 -18.50
CA MET A 6 -29.90 -6.08 -18.69
C MET A 6 -28.91 -7.25 -18.60
N CYS A 7 -28.73 -7.96 -19.71
CA CYS A 7 -27.71 -8.99 -19.81
C CYS A 7 -26.40 -8.33 -20.23
N ILE A 8 -25.54 -8.05 -19.28
CA ILE A 8 -24.11 -7.77 -19.56
C ILE A 8 -23.43 -9.11 -19.80
N ARG A 9 -23.87 -9.81 -20.86
CA ARG A 9 -23.40 -11.18 -21.12
C ARG A 9 -22.18 -11.25 -22.04
N ASP A 10 -21.94 -10.20 -22.81
CA ASP A 10 -21.07 -10.32 -23.98
C ASP A 10 -19.83 -9.42 -23.98
N ARG A 11 -19.61 -8.57 -22.98
CA ARG A 11 -18.52 -7.58 -23.03
C ARG A 11 -17.38 -7.79 -22.04
N GLY A 12 -17.48 -8.75 -21.14
CA GLY A 12 -16.40 -9.09 -20.19
C GLY A 12 -16.02 -8.00 -19.17
N SER A 13 -16.53 -6.78 -19.29
CA SER A 13 -16.27 -5.66 -18.37
C SER A 13 -17.49 -4.77 -18.22
N TRP A 14 -17.65 -4.20 -17.03
CA TRP A 14 -18.67 -3.20 -16.72
C TRP A 14 -18.21 -1.83 -17.20
N THR A 15 -19.14 -1.09 -17.80
CA THR A 15 -18.92 0.31 -18.21
C THR A 15 -19.66 1.25 -17.26
N GLY A 16 -19.28 2.52 -17.28
CA GLY A 16 -20.00 3.57 -16.56
C GLY A 16 -21.47 3.67 -16.94
N GLU A 17 -21.79 3.43 -18.21
CA GLU A 17 -23.16 3.43 -18.71
C GLU A 17 -23.99 2.27 -18.15
N ASP A 18 -23.41 1.07 -18.02
CA ASP A 18 -24.08 -0.10 -17.47
C ASP A 18 -24.49 0.12 -16.01
N MET A 19 -23.61 0.76 -15.23
CA MET A 19 -23.94 1.09 -13.84
C MET A 19 -24.90 2.26 -13.71
N GLY A 20 -24.84 3.22 -14.59
CA GLY A 20 -25.86 4.26 -14.69
C GLY A 20 -27.25 3.67 -14.81
N LEU A 21 -27.43 2.69 -15.69
CA LEU A 21 -28.69 1.97 -15.85
C LEU A 21 -29.15 1.22 -14.59
N VAL A 22 -28.22 0.67 -13.80
CA VAL A 22 -28.53 0.05 -12.50
C VAL A 22 -29.02 1.09 -11.52
N VAL A 23 -28.31 2.22 -11.40
CA VAL A 23 -28.67 3.32 -10.51
C VAL A 23 -30.03 3.89 -10.88
N ASP A 24 -30.29 4.14 -12.16
CA ASP A 24 -31.58 4.65 -12.64
C ASP A 24 -32.73 3.68 -12.34
N ALA A 25 -32.49 2.38 -12.53
CA ALA A 25 -33.47 1.36 -12.20
C ALA A 25 -33.79 1.32 -10.70
N LEU A 26 -32.78 1.44 -9.83
CA LEU A 26 -32.93 1.47 -8.38
C LEU A 26 -33.66 2.76 -7.94
N ALA A 27 -33.30 3.92 -8.49
CA ALA A 27 -33.97 5.18 -8.23
C ALA A 27 -35.46 5.15 -8.64
N ALA A 28 -35.78 4.36 -9.67
CA ALA A 28 -37.15 4.11 -10.10
C ALA A 28 -37.86 2.99 -9.30
N GLY A 29 -37.29 2.52 -8.19
CA GLY A 29 -37.86 1.48 -7.33
C GLY A 29 -37.85 0.08 -7.94
N LYS A 30 -37.03 -0.18 -8.96
CA LYS A 30 -36.93 -1.47 -9.65
C LYS A 30 -35.77 -2.29 -9.04
N SER A 31 -35.88 -3.60 -9.16
CA SER A 31 -34.85 -4.55 -8.72
C SER A 31 -34.10 -5.10 -9.94
N PRO A 32 -33.02 -4.42 -10.40
CA PRO A 32 -32.27 -4.88 -11.56
C PRO A 32 -31.51 -6.18 -11.21
N TYR A 33 -31.41 -7.04 -12.21
CA TYR A 33 -30.68 -8.29 -12.13
C TYR A 33 -29.46 -8.24 -13.06
N VAL A 34 -28.30 -8.49 -12.52
CA VAL A 34 -27.03 -8.42 -13.25
C VAL A 34 -26.27 -9.72 -13.07
N ARG A 35 -25.75 -10.25 -14.18
CA ARG A 35 -24.86 -11.41 -14.17
C ARG A 35 -23.44 -10.95 -14.46
N GLY A 36 -22.58 -11.04 -13.47
CA GLY A 36 -21.17 -10.66 -13.59
C GLY A 36 -20.21 -11.80 -13.32
N ALA A 37 -18.92 -11.54 -13.40
CA ALA A 37 -17.85 -12.51 -13.15
C ALA A 37 -17.90 -13.10 -11.72
N SER A 38 -18.42 -12.34 -10.76
CA SER A 38 -18.64 -12.77 -9.37
C SER A 38 -19.97 -13.50 -9.13
N GLY A 39 -20.73 -13.81 -10.19
CA GLY A 39 -22.01 -14.50 -10.10
C GLY A 39 -23.22 -13.62 -10.41
N HIS A 40 -24.39 -14.04 -9.90
CA HIS A 40 -25.63 -13.34 -10.13
C HIS A 40 -25.86 -12.29 -9.05
N LEU A 41 -25.87 -11.04 -9.43
CA LEU A 41 -26.22 -9.92 -8.57
C LEU A 41 -27.68 -9.55 -8.78
N ARG A 42 -28.47 -9.56 -7.74
CA ARG A 42 -29.83 -9.03 -7.72
C ARG A 42 -29.85 -7.82 -6.80
N PHE A 43 -30.11 -6.69 -7.40
CA PHE A 43 -30.28 -5.45 -6.65
C PHE A 43 -31.77 -5.27 -6.34
N ASP A 44 -32.08 -5.11 -5.07
CA ASP A 44 -33.42 -4.75 -4.62
C ASP A 44 -33.42 -3.25 -4.29
N ALA A 45 -34.48 -2.54 -4.63
CA ALA A 45 -34.63 -1.12 -4.30
C ALA A 45 -34.60 -0.83 -2.79
N LYS A 46 -34.82 -1.84 -1.96
CA LYS A 46 -34.78 -1.74 -0.50
C LYS A 46 -33.47 -2.26 0.09
N VAL A 47 -32.86 -3.23 -0.55
CA VAL A 47 -31.64 -3.87 -0.06
C VAL A 47 -30.81 -4.33 -1.24
N PHE A 48 -29.56 -3.91 -1.32
CA PHE A 48 -28.62 -4.40 -2.31
C PHE A 48 -28.19 -5.82 -1.94
N THR A 49 -28.65 -6.81 -2.65
CA THR A 49 -28.30 -8.20 -2.34
C THR A 49 -27.71 -8.92 -3.55
N ASN A 50 -26.63 -9.63 -3.32
CA ASN A 50 -26.17 -10.67 -4.20
C ASN A 50 -26.81 -12.00 -3.77
N VAL A 51 -27.66 -12.57 -4.63
CA VAL A 51 -28.46 -13.75 -4.30
C VAL A 51 -27.61 -15.04 -4.28
N LEU A 52 -26.46 -15.07 -4.93
CA LEU A 52 -25.62 -16.27 -5.05
C LEU A 52 -24.23 -16.12 -4.43
N ALA A 53 -23.69 -14.93 -4.50
CA ALA A 53 -22.53 -14.60 -3.73
C ALA A 53 -23.01 -13.64 -2.64
N THR A 54 -22.63 -13.85 -1.53
CA THR A 54 -22.96 -13.28 -0.27
C THR A 54 -22.37 -11.89 -0.06
N THR A 55 -22.20 -11.11 -1.14
CA THR A 55 -21.55 -9.82 -1.09
C THR A 55 -22.50 -8.70 -1.48
N TYR A 56 -22.61 -7.73 -0.62
CA TYR A 56 -23.37 -6.50 -0.83
C TYR A 56 -22.41 -5.35 -1.06
N TYR A 57 -22.70 -4.53 -2.05
CA TYR A 57 -21.92 -3.33 -2.35
C TYR A 57 -22.84 -2.12 -2.37
N ASN A 58 -22.53 -1.12 -1.55
CA ASN A 58 -22.93 0.24 -1.80
C ASN A 58 -21.82 0.96 -2.56
N PHE A 59 -22.16 1.68 -3.59
CA PHE A 59 -21.18 2.42 -4.36
C PHE A 59 -21.71 3.78 -4.77
N LYS A 60 -20.79 4.70 -5.06
CA LYS A 60 -21.09 5.97 -5.75
C LYS A 60 -20.25 6.07 -7.01
N VAL A 61 -20.69 6.89 -7.93
CA VAL A 61 -19.87 7.33 -9.06
C VAL A 61 -19.16 8.62 -8.67
N TYR A 62 -17.83 8.63 -8.79
CA TYR A 62 -17.00 9.79 -8.57
C TYR A 62 -15.97 9.89 -9.69
N ASN A 63 -15.94 11.04 -10.37
CA ASN A 63 -15.06 11.26 -11.54
C ASN A 63 -15.13 10.14 -12.59
N GLY A 64 -16.31 9.60 -12.86
CA GLY A 64 -16.54 8.53 -13.85
C GLY A 64 -16.09 7.13 -13.39
N GLN A 65 -15.66 6.97 -12.15
CA GLN A 65 -15.29 5.68 -11.57
C GLN A 65 -16.26 5.24 -10.49
N TYR A 66 -16.41 3.93 -10.33
CA TYR A 66 -17.23 3.35 -9.27
C TYR A 66 -16.42 3.22 -8.00
N ILE A 67 -16.96 3.74 -6.93
CA ILE A 67 -16.36 3.68 -5.61
C ILE A 67 -17.29 2.89 -4.72
N ILE A 68 -16.79 1.77 -4.22
CA ILE A 68 -17.51 0.99 -3.22
C ILE A 68 -17.52 1.77 -1.92
N LEU A 69 -18.71 2.09 -1.43
CA LEU A 69 -18.92 2.84 -0.20
C LEU A 69 -18.98 1.93 1.02
N ASP A 70 -19.74 0.86 0.85
CA ASP A 70 -19.95 -0.16 1.85
C ASP A 70 -19.78 -1.53 1.20
N TYR A 71 -19.16 -2.42 1.92
CA TYR A 71 -18.99 -3.78 1.51
C TYR A 71 -19.37 -4.71 2.67
N ASN A 72 -20.31 -5.61 2.41
CA ASN A 72 -20.77 -6.57 3.40
C ASN A 72 -20.82 -7.96 2.76
N THR A 73 -20.18 -8.93 3.35
CA THR A 73 -20.34 -10.32 2.94
C THR A 73 -21.15 -11.09 3.96
N SER A 74 -22.15 -11.82 3.48
CA SER A 74 -22.76 -12.90 4.22
C SER A 74 -22.66 -14.17 3.40
N ASP A 75 -22.37 -15.31 3.95
CA ASP A 75 -22.32 -16.58 3.23
C ASP A 75 -23.65 -17.34 3.35
N GLY A 76 -24.76 -16.62 3.29
CA GLY A 76 -26.10 -17.18 3.28
C GLY A 76 -26.48 -17.97 4.52
N GLY A 77 -25.62 -18.03 5.48
CA GLY A 77 -25.84 -18.94 6.60
C GLY A 77 -25.09 -18.63 7.86
N ASN A 78 -24.81 -17.44 8.24
CA ASN A 78 -24.16 -17.10 9.51
C ASN A 78 -22.64 -16.99 9.52
N ARG A 79 -22.00 -16.68 8.43
CA ARG A 79 -20.64 -16.20 8.54
C ARG A 79 -20.64 -14.72 8.80
N THR A 80 -20.69 -14.34 10.01
CA THR A 80 -19.94 -13.19 10.47
C THR A 80 -18.49 -13.63 10.49
N ASP A 81 -17.80 -13.57 9.36
CA ASP A 81 -16.37 -13.52 9.40
C ASP A 81 -16.04 -12.24 10.15
N ALA A 82 -15.52 -12.39 11.39
CA ALA A 82 -15.20 -11.26 12.25
C ALA A 82 -14.16 -10.33 11.60
N THR A 83 -13.43 -10.82 10.58
CA THR A 83 -12.50 -10.04 9.77
C THR A 83 -13.22 -9.20 8.71
N LEU A 84 -14.45 -9.53 8.37
CA LEU A 84 -15.26 -8.80 7.36
C LEU A 84 -16.39 -7.99 8.00
N ALA A 85 -16.73 -8.29 9.26
CA ALA A 85 -17.73 -7.54 10.03
C ALA A 85 -17.15 -6.16 10.37
N GLY A 86 -17.61 -5.15 9.70
CA GLY A 86 -17.21 -3.77 9.94
C GLY A 86 -16.51 -3.07 8.77
N TRP A 87 -16.45 -3.70 7.61
CA TRP A 87 -15.93 -3.07 6.41
C TRP A 87 -16.94 -2.10 5.81
N ASN A 88 -17.00 -0.93 6.38
CA ASN A 88 -17.77 0.16 5.84
C ASN A 88 -16.84 1.13 5.12
N TRP A 89 -16.75 0.97 3.82
CA TRP A 89 -16.07 1.92 2.95
C TRP A 89 -17.02 3.08 2.64
N LYS A 90 -17.08 4.02 3.54
CA LYS A 90 -17.95 5.17 3.38
C LYS A 90 -17.31 6.21 2.46
N ALA A 91 -18.14 6.80 1.59
CA ALA A 91 -17.68 7.89 0.74
C ALA A 91 -17.08 9.07 1.52
N SER A 92 -17.56 9.28 2.74
CA SER A 92 -17.07 10.32 3.65
C SER A 92 -15.66 10.04 4.19
N GLN A 93 -15.17 8.81 4.06
CA GLN A 93 -13.82 8.42 4.47
C GLN A 93 -12.83 8.47 3.32
N MET A 94 -13.33 8.62 2.09
CA MET A 94 -12.48 8.75 0.93
C MET A 94 -11.95 10.17 0.83
N GLN A 95 -10.66 10.29 0.84
CA GLN A 95 -9.98 11.58 0.77
C GLN A 95 -10.12 12.19 -0.62
N ASP A 96 -10.44 13.47 -0.69
CA ASP A 96 -10.47 14.24 -1.92
C ASP A 96 -9.27 15.22 -1.92
N PHE A 97 -8.40 15.03 -2.88
CA PHE A 97 -7.19 15.84 -3.03
C PHE A 97 -7.44 16.95 -4.06
N ASN A 98 -8.04 18.03 -3.63
CA ASN A 98 -8.29 19.21 -4.47
C ASN A 98 -7.16 20.24 -4.28
N ASN A 99 -5.92 19.78 -4.34
CA ASN A 99 -4.76 20.62 -4.11
C ASN A 99 -4.26 21.25 -5.41
N SER A 100 -4.43 22.55 -5.55
CA SER A 100 -3.97 23.37 -6.68
C SER A 100 -2.71 24.20 -6.35
N GLY A 101 -2.05 23.96 -5.22
CA GLY A 101 -0.85 24.66 -4.80
C GLY A 101 0.29 24.52 -5.84
N GLU A 102 0.99 25.60 -6.11
CA GLU A 102 2.25 25.56 -6.86
C GLU A 102 3.38 25.19 -5.91
N PHE A 103 4.08 24.11 -6.25
CA PHE A 103 5.25 23.63 -5.51
C PHE A 103 6.49 23.71 -6.40
N ASN A 104 7.48 24.47 -5.94
CA ASN A 104 8.74 24.62 -6.64
C ASN A 104 9.77 23.66 -6.03
N TYR A 105 10.07 22.60 -6.74
CA TYR A 105 11.10 21.64 -6.36
C TYR A 105 12.38 21.85 -7.18
N PRO A 106 13.57 21.57 -6.59
CA PRO A 106 14.81 21.47 -7.34
C PRO A 106 14.74 20.48 -8.50
N ALA A 107 15.72 20.51 -9.40
CA ALA A 107 15.82 19.52 -10.48
C ALA A 107 15.94 18.10 -9.90
N HIS A 108 15.24 17.14 -10.49
CA HIS A 108 15.32 15.75 -10.09
C HIS A 108 16.53 15.08 -10.73
N THR A 109 17.47 14.60 -9.93
CA THR A 109 18.74 14.01 -10.43
C THR A 109 18.98 12.59 -9.99
N GLY A 110 18.29 12.09 -8.97
CA GLY A 110 18.48 10.73 -8.47
C GLY A 110 17.37 10.26 -7.56
N ASN A 111 17.43 8.98 -7.24
CA ASN A 111 16.55 8.33 -6.29
C ASN A 111 17.34 7.55 -5.26
N TRP A 112 16.81 7.51 -4.05
CA TRP A 112 17.22 6.62 -2.97
C TRP A 112 16.03 5.84 -2.45
N ALA A 113 16.29 4.67 -1.89
CA ALA A 113 15.26 3.90 -1.22
C ALA A 113 15.73 3.37 0.14
N LEU A 114 14.83 3.37 1.12
CA LEU A 114 14.98 2.65 2.38
C LEU A 114 13.84 1.65 2.51
N LEU A 115 14.18 0.38 2.62
CA LEU A 115 13.25 -0.73 2.70
C LEU A 115 13.43 -1.44 4.04
N VAL A 116 12.37 -1.52 4.84
CA VAL A 116 12.43 -2.03 6.22
C VAL A 116 11.38 -3.09 6.47
N ALA A 117 11.81 -4.30 6.86
CA ALA A 117 10.97 -5.29 7.51
C ALA A 117 11.26 -5.29 9.02
N SER A 118 10.31 -4.83 9.82
CA SER A 118 10.51 -4.61 11.25
C SER A 118 10.16 -5.79 12.16
N SER A 119 10.09 -7.00 11.60
CA SER A 119 9.83 -8.23 12.34
C SER A 119 10.63 -9.40 11.76
N LYS A 120 10.79 -10.44 12.55
CA LYS A 120 11.50 -11.67 12.22
C LYS A 120 10.64 -12.91 12.49
N GLU A 121 11.23 -14.08 12.33
CA GLU A 121 10.66 -15.40 12.53
C GLU A 121 9.66 -15.83 11.43
N TRP A 122 9.47 -17.14 11.36
CA TRP A 122 8.67 -17.80 10.32
C TRP A 122 7.21 -17.31 10.29
N THR A 123 6.62 -17.02 11.44
CA THR A 123 5.24 -16.53 11.57
C THR A 123 5.02 -15.15 10.96
N ASN A 124 6.11 -14.38 10.83
CA ASN A 124 6.15 -13.03 10.26
C ASN A 124 6.69 -13.03 8.82
N TYR A 125 6.75 -14.18 8.17
CA TYR A 125 7.24 -14.38 6.80
C TYR A 125 6.84 -13.24 5.85
N ARG A 126 5.58 -12.84 5.88
CA ARG A 126 5.00 -11.86 4.97
C ARG A 126 5.70 -10.50 4.99
N HIS A 127 6.20 -10.05 6.14
CA HIS A 127 6.83 -8.71 6.23
C HIS A 127 8.16 -8.66 5.48
N GLN A 128 8.99 -9.69 5.60
CA GLN A 128 10.22 -9.78 4.81
C GLN A 128 9.90 -10.02 3.34
N ALA A 129 8.93 -10.89 3.03
CA ALA A 129 8.52 -11.17 1.66
C ALA A 129 8.00 -9.90 0.94
N ASP A 130 7.20 -9.07 1.61
CA ASP A 130 6.72 -7.79 1.08
C ASP A 130 7.88 -6.86 0.72
N VAL A 131 8.80 -6.67 1.65
CA VAL A 131 9.96 -5.77 1.46
C VAL A 131 10.87 -6.26 0.34
N LEU A 132 11.11 -7.56 0.26
CA LEU A 132 11.89 -8.18 -0.81
C LEU A 132 11.19 -8.05 -2.17
N ALA A 133 9.87 -8.14 -2.21
CA ALA A 133 9.12 -7.93 -3.44
C ALA A 133 9.23 -6.47 -3.93
N ILE A 134 9.19 -5.50 -3.02
CA ILE A 134 9.42 -4.09 -3.34
C ILE A 134 10.87 -3.88 -3.81
N TYR A 135 11.86 -4.50 -3.16
CA TYR A 135 13.25 -4.48 -3.61
C TYR A 135 13.36 -4.93 -5.08
N GLN A 136 12.75 -6.05 -5.45
CA GLN A 136 12.77 -6.53 -6.84
C GLN A 136 12.11 -5.54 -7.81
N GLN A 137 11.02 -4.86 -7.42
CA GLN A 137 10.39 -3.84 -8.26
C GLN A 137 11.34 -2.64 -8.50
N LEU A 138 12.06 -2.20 -7.47
CA LEU A 138 13.04 -1.12 -7.60
C LEU A 138 14.23 -1.52 -8.47
N ARG A 139 14.78 -2.72 -8.29
CA ARG A 139 15.86 -3.26 -9.14
C ARG A 139 15.44 -3.33 -10.61
N GLN A 140 14.23 -3.80 -10.90
CA GLN A 140 13.65 -3.82 -12.25
C GLN A 140 13.41 -2.40 -12.81
N ALA A 141 13.15 -1.43 -11.94
CA ALA A 141 13.01 -0.02 -12.31
C ALA A 141 14.37 0.68 -12.59
N GLY A 142 15.49 0.00 -12.35
CA GLY A 142 16.83 0.49 -12.64
C GLY A 142 17.59 1.07 -11.44
N TYR A 143 17.09 0.87 -10.22
CA TYR A 143 17.89 1.19 -9.04
C TYR A 143 19.14 0.30 -9.00
N THR A 144 20.28 0.91 -8.78
CA THR A 144 21.50 0.21 -8.38
C THR A 144 21.45 -0.11 -6.89
N ASP A 145 22.13 -1.13 -6.46
CA ASP A 145 22.05 -1.58 -5.08
C ASP A 145 22.56 -0.53 -4.08
N ASP A 146 23.60 0.20 -4.43
CA ASP A 146 24.14 1.32 -3.67
C ASP A 146 23.14 2.48 -3.45
N ARG A 147 21.95 2.43 -4.05
CA ARG A 147 20.84 3.38 -3.89
C ARG A 147 19.65 2.81 -3.12
N ILE A 148 19.75 1.58 -2.67
CA ILE A 148 18.76 0.91 -1.82
C ILE A 148 19.43 0.54 -0.52
N ILE A 149 18.83 0.92 0.62
CA ILE A 149 19.20 0.38 1.91
C ILE A 149 18.13 -0.62 2.31
N LEU A 150 18.53 -1.89 2.40
CA LEU A 150 17.63 -3.00 2.70
C LEU A 150 17.89 -3.53 4.11
N ILE A 151 16.84 -3.49 4.93
CA ILE A 151 16.86 -3.94 6.33
C ILE A 151 15.83 -5.06 6.49
N VAL A 152 16.30 -6.29 6.64
CA VAL A 152 15.50 -7.49 6.90
C VAL A 152 16.25 -8.39 7.88
N GLU A 153 15.58 -9.31 8.56
CA GLU A 153 16.27 -10.26 9.45
C GLU A 153 17.02 -11.35 8.70
N ASP A 154 16.53 -11.72 7.51
CA ASP A 154 17.13 -12.78 6.68
C ASP A 154 17.08 -14.17 7.36
N ASP A 155 15.97 -14.48 8.00
CA ASP A 155 15.78 -15.74 8.75
C ASP A 155 14.70 -16.65 8.16
N ILE A 156 14.10 -16.27 7.00
CA ILE A 156 13.02 -17.04 6.40
C ILE A 156 13.45 -17.85 5.17
N ALA A 157 14.46 -17.42 4.41
CA ALA A 157 14.90 -18.11 3.20
C ALA A 157 15.42 -19.53 3.52
N ASP A 158 16.27 -19.64 4.53
CA ASP A 158 16.85 -20.91 5.00
C ASP A 158 16.18 -21.44 6.28
N ASN A 159 15.04 -20.89 6.65
CA ASN A 159 14.30 -21.34 7.83
C ASN A 159 13.97 -22.83 7.75
N VAL A 160 14.07 -23.54 8.88
CA VAL A 160 13.79 -24.98 8.94
C VAL A 160 12.39 -25.33 8.41
N SER A 161 11.44 -24.45 8.57
CA SER A 161 10.05 -24.59 8.10
C SER A 161 9.86 -24.26 6.62
N ASN A 162 10.88 -23.68 5.94
CA ASN A 162 10.79 -23.40 4.52
C ASN A 162 11.03 -24.69 3.70
N PRO A 163 10.02 -25.18 2.96
CA PRO A 163 10.19 -26.39 2.14
C PRO A 163 11.12 -26.17 0.93
N ASN A 164 11.25 -24.92 0.48
CA ASN A 164 12.06 -24.51 -0.67
C ASN A 164 13.17 -23.56 -0.23
N LYS A 165 14.27 -24.13 0.30
CA LYS A 165 15.41 -23.33 0.78
C LYS A 165 15.91 -22.34 -0.26
N GLY A 166 16.19 -21.12 0.18
CA GLY A 166 16.64 -20.03 -0.71
C GLY A 166 15.52 -19.42 -1.57
N VAL A 167 14.25 -19.80 -1.34
CA VAL A 167 13.12 -19.30 -2.10
C VAL A 167 12.13 -18.58 -1.18
N ILE A 168 11.85 -17.34 -1.48
CA ILE A 168 10.79 -16.54 -0.83
C ILE A 168 9.81 -16.09 -1.92
N GLN A 169 8.52 -16.26 -1.67
CA GLN A 169 7.45 -15.92 -2.60
C GLN A 169 6.35 -15.14 -1.88
N VAL A 170 5.74 -14.16 -2.55
CA VAL A 170 4.60 -13.39 -2.03
C VAL A 170 3.25 -14.01 -2.40
N THR A 171 3.25 -14.98 -3.32
CA THR A 171 2.06 -15.74 -3.75
C THR A 171 2.46 -17.18 -4.10
N ILE A 172 1.53 -18.11 -3.99
CA ILE A 172 1.77 -19.52 -4.30
C ILE A 172 2.18 -19.68 -5.77
N GLY A 173 3.34 -20.27 -6.00
CA GLY A 173 3.89 -20.43 -7.36
C GLY A 173 4.41 -19.15 -8.01
N GLY A 174 4.51 -18.06 -7.26
CA GLY A 174 5.09 -16.80 -7.74
C GLY A 174 6.61 -16.84 -7.89
N ASN A 175 7.17 -15.74 -8.36
CA ASN A 175 8.61 -15.59 -8.51
C ASN A 175 9.34 -15.60 -7.16
N ASN A 176 10.61 -16.04 -7.19
CA ASN A 176 11.48 -15.92 -6.03
C ASN A 176 11.90 -14.45 -5.84
N VAL A 177 11.45 -13.82 -4.77
CA VAL A 177 11.79 -12.43 -4.46
C VAL A 177 13.11 -12.29 -3.67
N TYR A 178 13.72 -13.41 -3.29
CA TYR A 178 15.00 -13.45 -2.59
C TYR A 178 16.22 -13.55 -3.53
N GLU A 179 15.97 -13.70 -4.82
CA GLU A 179 17.05 -13.88 -5.79
C GLU A 179 17.89 -12.60 -5.99
N ASN A 180 19.22 -12.72 -5.88
CA ASN A 180 20.18 -11.62 -6.05
C ASN A 180 19.91 -10.41 -5.14
N VAL A 181 19.49 -10.66 -3.91
CA VAL A 181 19.26 -9.64 -2.89
C VAL A 181 20.56 -9.31 -2.16
N GLU A 182 20.84 -8.04 -1.99
CA GLU A 182 21.92 -7.53 -1.16
C GLU A 182 21.32 -6.85 0.09
N ILE A 183 21.62 -7.40 1.27
CA ILE A 183 21.07 -6.95 2.55
C ILE A 183 22.12 -6.11 3.26
N ASP A 184 21.79 -4.84 3.56
CA ASP A 184 22.70 -3.93 4.26
C ASP A 184 22.76 -4.21 5.75
N TYR A 185 21.60 -4.46 6.35
CA TYR A 185 21.50 -4.72 7.78
C TYR A 185 20.51 -5.84 8.09
N ARG A 186 20.91 -6.70 9.03
CA ARG A 186 19.94 -7.55 9.72
C ARG A 186 19.17 -6.73 10.75
N MET A 187 17.88 -6.89 10.80
CA MET A 187 17.01 -6.13 11.71
C MET A 187 17.49 -6.26 13.16
N SER A 188 17.85 -7.46 13.61
CA SER A 188 18.34 -7.73 14.98
C SER A 188 19.68 -7.08 15.31
N SER A 189 20.44 -6.61 14.31
CA SER A 189 21.68 -5.85 14.53
C SER A 189 21.44 -4.37 14.84
N LEU A 190 20.21 -3.90 14.69
CA LEU A 190 19.80 -2.52 14.82
C LEU A 190 18.79 -2.35 15.95
N LYS A 191 18.69 -1.14 16.46
CA LYS A 191 17.57 -0.65 17.27
C LYS A 191 16.64 0.19 16.39
N ALA A 192 15.39 0.34 16.78
CA ALA A 192 14.44 1.18 16.04
C ALA A 192 14.97 2.60 15.76
N LYS A 193 15.63 3.22 16.73
CA LYS A 193 16.23 4.55 16.58
C LYS A 193 17.37 4.61 15.55
N ASP A 194 18.03 3.49 15.25
CA ASP A 194 19.11 3.47 14.26
C ASP A 194 18.54 3.70 12.84
N ILE A 195 17.26 3.34 12.61
CA ILE A 195 16.55 3.68 11.38
C ILE A 195 16.42 5.18 11.19
N LEU A 196 16.21 5.93 12.28
CA LEU A 196 16.14 7.39 12.25
C LEU A 196 17.49 8.00 11.85
N ALA A 197 18.58 7.45 12.37
CA ALA A 197 19.94 7.86 12.01
C ALA A 197 20.24 7.51 10.53
N ILE A 198 19.85 6.31 10.07
CA ILE A 198 20.01 5.90 8.66
C ILE A 198 19.25 6.85 7.74
N LEU A 199 17.98 7.17 8.04
CA LEU A 199 17.17 8.15 7.30
C LEU A 199 17.84 9.52 7.23
N ASN A 200 18.36 9.98 8.36
CA ASN A 200 18.99 11.31 8.51
C ASN A 200 20.43 11.35 7.94
N GLY A 201 20.96 10.23 7.47
CA GLY A 201 22.32 10.14 6.90
C GLY A 201 23.43 10.25 7.92
N GLU A 202 23.20 9.80 9.14
CA GLU A 202 24.14 9.88 10.26
C GLU A 202 25.02 8.62 10.33
N LYS A 203 26.15 8.65 9.61
CA LYS A 203 27.13 7.56 9.61
C LYS A 203 27.81 7.39 10.96
N SER A 204 28.06 6.14 11.33
CA SER A 204 28.87 5.76 12.46
C SER A 204 29.63 4.45 12.17
N GLU A 205 30.46 3.99 13.09
CA GLU A 205 31.14 2.68 12.95
C GLU A 205 30.12 1.53 12.89
N THR A 206 28.98 1.65 13.58
CA THR A 206 27.92 0.65 13.60
C THR A 206 26.88 0.87 12.49
N LEU A 207 26.86 2.03 11.86
CA LEU A 207 25.98 2.41 10.77
C LEU A 207 26.78 2.93 9.58
N PRO A 208 27.55 2.07 8.89
CA PRO A 208 28.41 2.48 7.78
C PRO A 208 27.61 2.86 6.52
N THR A 209 26.41 2.29 6.33
CA THR A 209 25.52 2.54 5.21
C THR A 209 24.31 3.36 5.66
N VAL A 210 24.13 4.55 5.08
CA VAL A 210 23.02 5.47 5.41
C VAL A 210 22.49 6.11 4.12
N ILE A 211 21.31 6.71 4.18
CA ILE A 211 20.79 7.51 3.07
C ILE A 211 21.69 8.73 2.84
N GLU A 212 22.26 8.85 1.66
CA GLU A 212 23.10 9.97 1.25
C GLU A 212 22.42 10.88 0.21
N SER A 213 21.09 10.96 0.28
CA SER A 213 20.30 11.81 -0.60
C SER A 213 20.53 13.30 -0.37
N THR A 214 20.27 14.09 -1.40
CA THR A 214 20.37 15.53 -1.44
C THR A 214 19.04 16.19 -1.79
N GLU A 215 18.98 17.52 -1.80
CA GLU A 215 17.80 18.27 -2.24
C GLU A 215 17.36 18.01 -3.69
N ASN A 216 18.16 17.30 -4.47
CA ASN A 216 17.86 16.92 -5.86
C ASN A 216 17.39 15.46 -6.01
N ASP A 217 17.41 14.68 -4.93
CA ASP A 217 17.06 13.27 -4.94
C ASP A 217 15.66 13.03 -4.37
N ASN A 218 14.89 12.16 -5.00
CA ASN A 218 13.68 11.63 -4.39
C ASN A 218 14.03 10.45 -3.47
N LEU A 219 13.35 10.37 -2.35
CA LEU A 219 13.52 9.29 -1.37
C LEU A 219 12.24 8.47 -1.26
N PHE A 220 12.32 7.19 -1.55
CA PHE A 220 11.25 6.22 -1.34
C PHE A 220 11.52 5.42 -0.07
N VAL A 221 10.58 5.39 0.85
CA VAL A 221 10.64 4.61 2.09
C VAL A 221 9.48 3.62 2.11
N PHE A 222 9.79 2.34 2.28
CA PHE A 222 8.78 1.30 2.45
C PHE A 222 9.03 0.56 3.76
N TRP A 223 8.00 0.49 4.59
CA TRP A 223 8.03 -0.19 5.88
C TRP A 223 6.96 -1.28 5.92
N SER A 224 7.33 -2.53 6.24
CA SER A 224 6.39 -3.61 6.51
C SER A 224 6.67 -4.23 7.89
N GLY A 225 5.62 -4.33 8.72
CA GLY A 225 5.75 -4.87 10.06
C GLY A 225 4.47 -4.80 10.88
N HIS A 226 4.61 -4.99 12.18
CA HIS A 226 3.53 -4.79 13.13
C HIS A 226 3.37 -3.32 13.50
N GLY A 227 2.17 -2.95 13.93
CA GLY A 227 1.85 -1.63 14.46
C GLY A 227 0.82 -1.70 15.57
N VAL A 228 0.89 -0.73 16.46
CA VAL A 228 -0.07 -0.47 17.54
C VAL A 228 -0.56 0.98 17.42
N PRO A 229 -1.65 1.37 18.09
CA PRO A 229 -2.10 2.76 18.06
C PRO A 229 -0.98 3.75 18.40
N GLY A 230 -0.62 4.62 17.44
CA GLY A 230 0.38 5.67 17.60
C GLY A 230 1.84 5.27 17.46
N ALA A 231 2.14 3.98 17.19
CA ALA A 231 3.53 3.53 17.00
C ALA A 231 3.66 2.33 16.04
N MET A 232 4.80 2.24 15.36
CA MET A 232 5.25 1.03 14.67
C MET A 232 6.11 0.19 15.62
N CYS A 233 5.97 -1.14 15.49
CA CYS A 233 6.74 -2.08 16.28
C CYS A 233 8.12 -2.33 15.67
N TRP A 234 9.09 -2.63 16.52
CA TRP A 234 10.39 -3.16 16.12
C TRP A 234 10.55 -4.51 16.78
N ASP A 235 10.40 -5.59 15.98
CA ASP A 235 10.26 -6.95 16.50
C ASP A 235 9.10 -7.04 17.51
N GLU A 236 9.38 -7.47 18.73
CA GLU A 236 8.41 -7.56 19.83
C GLU A 236 8.23 -6.26 20.64
N GLU A 237 8.99 -5.19 20.30
CA GLU A 237 8.87 -3.89 20.97
C GLU A 237 7.72 -3.07 20.34
N PRO A 238 6.56 -2.96 21.02
CA PRO A 238 5.35 -2.42 20.36
C PRO A 238 5.36 -0.89 20.19
N TYR A 239 6.16 -0.16 20.94
CA TYR A 239 6.21 1.31 20.87
C TYR A 239 7.60 1.82 20.47
N ALA A 240 8.30 1.04 19.67
CA ALA A 240 9.69 1.32 19.32
C ALA A 240 9.88 2.52 18.40
N MET A 241 8.88 2.87 17.58
CA MET A 241 8.93 3.98 16.62
C MET A 241 7.60 4.75 16.67
N THR A 242 7.58 5.86 17.36
CA THR A 242 6.38 6.72 17.47
C THR A 242 6.31 7.72 16.30
N GLY A 243 5.12 8.29 16.07
CA GLY A 243 4.97 9.37 15.12
C GLY A 243 5.79 10.61 15.48
N ASP A 244 5.96 10.91 16.77
CA ASP A 244 6.81 12.02 17.25
C ASP A 244 8.30 11.80 16.91
N ASP A 245 8.81 10.56 17.05
CA ASP A 245 10.18 10.22 16.67
C ASP A 245 10.41 10.47 15.18
N LEU A 246 9.52 9.96 14.32
CA LEU A 246 9.58 10.17 12.89
C LEU A 246 9.40 11.64 12.50
N SER A 247 8.42 12.33 13.07
CA SER A 247 8.17 13.76 12.83
C SER A 247 9.40 14.61 13.14
N THR A 248 10.10 14.28 14.22
CA THR A 248 11.34 14.98 14.63
C THR A 248 12.42 14.80 13.57
N VAL A 249 12.69 13.58 13.14
CA VAL A 249 13.70 13.31 12.11
C VAL A 249 13.32 13.88 10.76
N PHE A 250 12.08 13.77 10.35
CA PHE A 250 11.60 14.33 9.08
C PHE A 250 11.72 15.85 9.02
N LYS A 251 11.46 16.53 10.13
CA LYS A 251 11.71 17.99 10.24
C LYS A 251 13.20 18.32 10.11
N ASP A 252 14.07 17.54 10.75
CA ASP A 252 15.51 17.72 10.64
C ASP A 252 16.02 17.44 9.21
N MET A 253 15.55 16.38 8.56
CA MET A 253 15.83 16.08 7.15
C MET A 253 15.41 17.23 6.22
N ASN A 254 14.23 17.84 6.48
CA ASN A 254 13.78 19.00 5.71
C ASN A 254 14.70 20.22 5.91
N LEU A 255 15.08 20.52 7.15
CA LEU A 255 16.02 21.61 7.46
C LEU A 255 17.39 21.39 6.83
N LYS A 256 17.87 20.16 6.78
CA LYS A 256 19.15 19.76 6.16
C LYS A 256 19.06 19.58 4.65
N ARG A 257 17.88 19.74 4.06
CA ARG A 257 17.63 19.53 2.61
C ARG A 257 18.09 18.16 2.12
N ARG A 258 17.67 17.10 2.84
CA ARG A 258 18.08 15.72 2.57
C ARG A 258 17.25 15.02 1.50
N TYR A 259 16.27 15.65 0.93
CA TYR A 259 15.41 15.10 -0.13
C TYR A 259 14.82 16.22 -0.98
N ARG A 260 14.52 15.89 -2.23
CA ARG A 260 13.67 16.70 -3.12
C ARG A 260 12.20 16.44 -2.79
N LYS A 261 11.79 15.18 -2.85
CA LYS A 261 10.50 14.65 -2.43
C LYS A 261 10.72 13.35 -1.65
N LEU A 262 9.91 13.11 -0.65
CA LEU A 262 9.89 11.85 0.08
C LEU A 262 8.50 11.21 -0.05
N LEU A 263 8.45 9.95 -0.45
CA LEU A 263 7.27 9.11 -0.39
C LEU A 263 7.53 7.99 0.60
N MET A 264 6.76 7.92 1.68
CA MET A 264 6.78 6.80 2.59
C MET A 264 5.50 6.01 2.52
N MET A 265 5.62 4.71 2.31
CA MET A 265 4.52 3.76 2.34
C MET A 265 4.66 2.82 3.52
N VAL A 266 3.59 2.62 4.28
CA VAL A 266 3.63 1.85 5.52
C VAL A 266 2.58 0.73 5.50
N GLU A 267 3.06 -0.50 5.46
CA GLU A 267 2.28 -1.73 5.64
C GLU A 267 2.33 -2.15 7.11
N ALA A 268 1.45 -1.58 7.92
CA ALA A 268 1.31 -1.94 9.34
C ALA A 268 -0.10 -1.63 9.85
N CYS A 269 -0.51 -2.34 10.89
CA CYS A 269 -1.72 -2.01 11.65
C CYS A 269 -1.59 -0.60 12.25
N PHE A 270 -2.69 0.14 12.33
CA PHE A 270 -2.77 1.48 12.93
C PHE A 270 -1.80 2.52 12.34
N SER A 271 -1.23 2.24 11.17
CA SER A 271 -0.17 3.05 10.54
C SER A 271 -0.57 4.50 10.29
N GLY A 272 -1.85 4.76 10.06
CA GLY A 272 -2.38 6.12 9.90
C GLY A 272 -2.14 7.01 11.10
N GLY A 273 -2.31 6.50 12.32
CA GLY A 273 -2.12 7.26 13.54
C GLY A 273 -0.66 7.68 13.80
N VAL A 274 0.30 7.00 13.15
CA VAL A 274 1.72 7.37 13.17
C VAL A 274 1.99 8.48 12.15
N MET A 275 1.48 8.34 10.92
CA MET A 275 1.77 9.27 9.84
C MET A 275 1.01 10.60 9.96
N GLU A 276 -0.15 10.62 10.61
CA GLU A 276 -0.87 11.85 10.95
C GLU A 276 0.00 12.82 11.77
N GLN A 277 0.86 12.30 12.64
CA GLN A 277 1.79 13.12 13.45
C GLN A 277 2.95 13.72 12.64
N CYS A 278 3.13 13.27 11.39
CA CYS A 278 4.17 13.75 10.48
C CYS A 278 3.65 14.80 9.48
N GLU A 279 2.42 15.26 9.61
CA GLU A 279 1.87 16.29 8.73
C GLU A 279 2.54 17.66 8.92
N GLY A 280 2.39 18.53 7.91
CA GLY A 280 2.97 19.87 7.91
C GLY A 280 4.42 19.95 7.42
N ILE A 281 5.05 18.83 6.99
CA ILE A 281 6.45 18.81 6.55
C ILE A 281 6.49 18.91 5.01
N PRO A 282 7.12 19.96 4.43
CA PRO A 282 7.12 20.16 3.00
C PRO A 282 7.78 19.01 2.21
N GLY A 283 7.18 18.65 1.07
CA GLY A 283 7.75 17.68 0.15
C GLY A 283 7.67 16.21 0.58
N MET A 284 6.95 15.91 1.65
CA MET A 284 6.72 14.54 2.11
C MET A 284 5.27 14.10 1.86
N LEU A 285 5.09 12.85 1.43
CA LEU A 285 3.79 12.20 1.27
C LEU A 285 3.83 10.85 1.97
N PHE A 286 2.78 10.55 2.72
CA PHE A 286 2.64 9.29 3.44
C PHE A 286 1.42 8.54 2.95
N ILE A 287 1.57 7.26 2.60
CA ILE A 287 0.47 6.36 2.22
C ILE A 287 0.51 5.16 3.16
N THR A 288 -0.59 4.89 3.84
CA THR A 288 -0.68 3.86 4.88
C THR A 288 -1.69 2.78 4.53
N ALA A 289 -1.40 1.54 4.90
CA ALA A 289 -2.28 0.37 4.68
C ALA A 289 -3.57 0.43 5.50
N ALA A 290 -3.59 1.18 6.58
CA ALA A 290 -4.70 1.29 7.50
C ALA A 290 -4.78 2.71 8.08
N ASN A 291 -5.95 3.12 8.56
CA ASN A 291 -6.10 4.33 9.38
C ASN A 291 -5.55 4.12 10.80
N GLY A 292 -5.71 5.11 11.68
CA GLY A 292 -5.19 5.05 13.05
C GLY A 292 -5.97 4.13 14.01
N ASP A 293 -7.13 3.61 13.61
CA ASP A 293 -8.06 2.88 14.47
C ASP A 293 -8.25 1.42 14.08
N GLU A 294 -7.57 0.95 13.03
CA GLU A 294 -7.78 -0.38 12.49
C GLU A 294 -6.49 -1.14 12.18
N THR A 295 -6.63 -2.46 11.96
CA THR A 295 -5.53 -3.32 11.55
C THR A 295 -5.44 -3.45 10.03
N SER A 296 -4.24 -3.43 9.46
CA SER A 296 -3.99 -3.91 8.09
C SER A 296 -4.22 -5.42 7.98
N LYS A 297 -4.24 -5.94 6.75
CA LYS A 297 -4.62 -7.34 6.49
C LYS A 297 -3.52 -8.09 5.77
N ALA A 298 -3.27 -9.31 6.28
CA ALA A 298 -2.46 -10.27 5.57
C ALA A 298 -3.18 -10.77 4.30
N ASP A 299 -2.38 -11.22 3.33
CA ASP A 299 -2.84 -11.75 2.04
C ASP A 299 -2.16 -13.09 1.75
N VAL A 300 -2.81 -13.93 0.96
CA VAL A 300 -2.30 -15.23 0.48
C VAL A 300 -1.79 -16.14 1.61
N PHE A 301 -2.70 -16.88 2.24
CA PHE A 301 -2.32 -17.91 3.20
C PHE A 301 -1.87 -19.18 2.48
N ASN A 302 -0.66 -19.64 2.77
CA ASN A 302 -0.15 -20.94 2.32
C ASN A 302 -0.41 -22.00 3.40
N GLY A 303 -1.37 -22.88 3.11
CA GLY A 303 -1.79 -23.93 4.07
C GLY A 303 -0.74 -25.03 4.33
N GLU A 304 0.20 -25.25 3.39
CA GLU A 304 1.30 -26.19 3.54
C GLU A 304 2.39 -25.62 4.45
N MET A 305 2.81 -24.38 4.17
CA MET A 305 3.80 -23.65 4.95
C MET A 305 3.25 -23.10 6.28
N LYS A 306 1.93 -23.01 6.40
CA LYS A 306 1.19 -22.46 7.56
C LYS A 306 1.56 -21.00 7.87
N VAL A 307 1.80 -20.21 6.83
CA VAL A 307 2.12 -18.78 6.92
C VAL A 307 1.30 -17.96 5.95
N TRP A 308 1.13 -16.69 6.27
CA TRP A 308 0.75 -15.67 5.32
C TRP A 308 1.96 -15.25 4.50
N MET A 309 1.83 -15.21 3.18
CA MET A 309 2.95 -14.98 2.26
C MET A 309 3.18 -13.49 1.97
N SER A 310 2.17 -12.66 2.14
CA SER A 310 2.19 -11.22 1.85
C SER A 310 1.15 -10.48 2.69
N ASN A 311 1.10 -9.17 2.55
CA ASN A 311 0.05 -8.31 3.08
C ASN A 311 -0.74 -7.66 1.94
N ARG A 312 -2.01 -7.37 2.19
CA ARG A 312 -2.99 -6.97 1.17
C ARG A 312 -2.64 -5.62 0.51
N PHE A 313 -2.22 -4.63 1.28
CA PHE A 313 -1.84 -3.33 0.74
C PHE A 313 -0.62 -3.45 -0.17
N THR A 314 0.39 -4.21 0.24
CA THR A 314 1.62 -4.44 -0.54
C THR A 314 1.33 -5.21 -1.82
N SER A 315 0.55 -6.30 -1.75
CA SER A 315 0.13 -7.05 -2.94
C SER A 315 -0.60 -6.15 -3.92
N THR A 316 -1.56 -5.36 -3.43
CA THR A 316 -2.31 -4.42 -4.26
C THR A 316 -1.40 -3.35 -4.87
N PHE A 317 -0.45 -2.81 -4.11
CA PHE A 317 0.50 -1.82 -4.61
C PHE A 317 1.34 -2.39 -5.76
N ILE A 318 1.91 -3.57 -5.58
CA ILE A 318 2.73 -4.25 -6.60
C ILE A 318 1.91 -4.49 -7.88
N GLU A 319 0.67 -4.96 -7.76
CA GLU A 319 -0.22 -5.14 -8.90
C GLU A 319 -0.40 -3.81 -9.67
N GLN A 320 -0.71 -2.73 -8.96
CA GLN A 320 -0.99 -1.43 -9.61
C GLN A 320 0.24 -0.84 -10.32
N ILE A 321 1.43 -0.96 -9.76
CA ILE A 321 2.66 -0.44 -10.38
C ILE A 321 3.20 -1.36 -11.48
N THR A 322 2.90 -2.65 -11.44
CA THR A 322 3.25 -3.59 -12.51
C THR A 322 2.47 -3.27 -13.78
N ASP A 323 1.19 -2.96 -13.64
CA ASP A 323 0.33 -2.60 -14.76
C ASP A 323 0.64 -1.22 -15.34
N ASN A 324 0.95 -0.24 -14.48
CA ASN A 324 1.23 1.13 -14.92
C ASN A 324 2.12 1.87 -13.91
N LYS A 325 3.42 1.93 -14.18
CA LYS A 325 4.39 2.68 -13.36
C LYS A 325 4.20 4.20 -13.44
N ASP A 326 3.59 4.70 -14.51
CA ASP A 326 3.36 6.13 -14.74
C ASP A 326 1.98 6.60 -14.24
N VAL A 327 1.47 5.95 -13.21
CA VAL A 327 0.20 6.32 -12.59
C VAL A 327 0.34 7.58 -11.73
N ALA A 328 -0.60 8.52 -11.86
CA ALA A 328 -0.66 9.68 -10.97
C ALA A 328 -0.91 9.23 -9.52
N MET A 329 -0.29 9.89 -8.54
CA MET A 329 -0.40 9.53 -7.12
C MET A 329 -1.86 9.48 -6.64
N ARG A 330 -2.69 10.39 -7.13
CA ARG A 330 -4.12 10.39 -6.83
C ARG A 330 -4.80 9.12 -7.34
N ASP A 331 -4.52 8.71 -8.58
CA ASP A 331 -5.14 7.53 -9.17
C ASP A 331 -4.58 6.23 -8.54
N LEU A 332 -3.30 6.22 -8.18
CA LEU A 332 -2.71 5.16 -7.37
C LEU A 332 -3.44 5.03 -6.03
N TYR A 333 -3.61 6.13 -5.30
CA TYR A 333 -4.36 6.13 -4.04
C TYR A 333 -5.77 5.54 -4.21
N TYR A 334 -6.52 5.96 -5.23
CA TYR A 334 -7.87 5.42 -5.47
C TYR A 334 -7.87 3.92 -5.72
N ARG A 335 -6.92 3.44 -6.51
CA ARG A 335 -6.78 2.01 -6.78
C ARG A 335 -6.41 1.23 -5.53
N LEU A 336 -5.47 1.75 -4.74
CA LEU A 336 -5.11 1.17 -3.46
C LEU A 336 -6.30 1.16 -2.50
N PHE A 337 -7.02 2.28 -2.37
CA PHE A 337 -8.18 2.39 -1.50
C PHE A 337 -9.29 1.39 -1.86
N ILE A 338 -9.56 1.21 -3.16
CA ILE A 338 -10.61 0.29 -3.63
C ILE A 338 -10.20 -1.18 -3.47
N ASN A 339 -8.96 -1.52 -3.80
CA ASN A 339 -8.52 -2.91 -3.93
C ASN A 339 -7.84 -3.47 -2.67
N THR A 340 -7.41 -2.63 -1.74
CA THR A 340 -6.92 -3.07 -0.43
C THR A 340 -8.11 -3.39 0.46
N VAL A 341 -8.58 -4.62 0.31
CA VAL A 341 -9.77 -5.10 1.00
C VAL A 341 -9.45 -5.36 2.48
N GLY A 342 -10.19 -4.73 3.42
CA GLY A 342 -10.12 -5.00 4.87
C GLY A 342 -9.48 -3.94 5.72
N SER A 343 -8.98 -2.89 5.08
CA SER A 343 -8.49 -1.70 5.76
C SER A 343 -8.68 -0.48 4.87
N HIS A 344 -8.59 0.70 5.45
CA HIS A 344 -8.71 1.97 4.75
C HIS A 344 -7.31 2.53 4.47
N VAL A 345 -6.92 2.47 3.21
CA VAL A 345 -5.70 3.13 2.77
C VAL A 345 -5.86 4.64 2.93
N MET A 346 -4.92 5.27 3.61
CA MET A 346 -4.96 6.70 3.88
C MET A 346 -3.74 7.41 3.28
N VAL A 347 -3.92 8.69 2.99
CA VAL A 347 -2.84 9.59 2.55
C VAL A 347 -2.75 10.75 3.53
N TYR A 348 -1.54 11.05 3.97
CA TYR A 348 -1.26 12.16 4.88
C TYR A 348 -0.28 13.14 4.24
N ASN A 349 -0.40 14.40 4.61
CA ASN A 349 0.47 15.49 4.20
C ASN A 349 0.39 15.89 2.71
N ALA A 350 -0.68 15.52 2.00
CA ALA A 350 -0.83 15.80 0.57
C ALA A 350 -0.76 17.30 0.25
N GLU A 351 -1.29 18.15 1.12
CA GLU A 351 -1.31 19.62 0.99
C GLU A 351 0.08 20.26 1.01
N ASN A 352 1.07 19.58 1.60
CA ASN A 352 2.47 20.04 1.68
C ASN A 352 3.38 19.34 0.65
N TYR A 353 2.83 18.50 -0.23
CA TYR A 353 3.58 17.68 -1.16
C TYR A 353 3.49 18.15 -2.60
N GLY A 354 2.32 18.49 -3.07
CA GLY A 354 2.07 18.88 -4.46
C GLY A 354 0.72 18.42 -4.97
N ASN A 355 0.48 18.72 -6.23
CA ASN A 355 -0.76 18.30 -6.90
C ASN A 355 -0.69 16.81 -7.24
N LEU A 356 -1.40 15.98 -6.48
CA LEU A 356 -1.41 14.52 -6.66
C LEU A 356 -2.02 14.06 -7.99
N TYR A 357 -2.71 14.92 -8.73
CA TYR A 357 -3.21 14.64 -10.08
C TYR A 357 -2.10 14.69 -11.14
N SER A 358 -1.00 15.36 -10.88
CA SER A 358 0.12 15.57 -11.82
C SER A 358 1.45 14.98 -11.38
N VAL A 359 1.56 14.57 -10.11
CA VAL A 359 2.74 13.86 -9.62
C VAL A 359 2.56 12.37 -9.86
N ASN A 360 3.50 11.75 -10.55
CA ASN A 360 3.42 10.35 -10.93
C ASN A 360 4.29 9.45 -10.05
N MET A 361 3.87 8.21 -9.86
CA MET A 361 4.64 7.18 -9.16
C MET A 361 5.98 6.90 -9.86
N SER A 362 6.05 7.11 -11.17
CA SER A 362 7.28 6.98 -11.95
C SER A 362 8.42 7.89 -11.49
N GLU A 363 8.15 8.98 -10.79
CA GLU A 363 9.20 9.81 -10.16
C GLU A 363 10.02 9.01 -9.12
N PHE A 364 9.46 7.94 -8.57
CA PHE A 364 10.10 7.08 -7.56
C PHE A 364 10.51 5.71 -8.09
N ILE A 365 9.76 5.11 -9.00
CA ILE A 365 9.96 3.70 -9.42
C ILE A 365 10.33 3.52 -10.90
N ASN A 366 10.50 4.57 -11.68
CA ASN A 366 10.87 4.47 -13.11
C ASN A 366 11.91 5.50 -13.51
N PHE A 367 12.69 5.97 -12.58
CA PHE A 367 13.75 6.95 -12.85
C PHE A 367 14.91 6.25 -13.58
N LYS A 368 14.97 6.46 -14.88
CA LYS A 368 16.18 6.12 -15.65
C LYS A 368 17.24 7.18 -15.29
N ASN A 369 18.28 6.76 -14.61
CA ASN A 369 19.50 7.56 -14.53
C ASN A 369 19.95 7.88 -15.96
N ASP A 370 19.65 9.08 -16.44
CA ASP A 370 20.14 9.55 -17.73
C ASP A 370 21.65 9.83 -17.60
N LYS A 371 22.44 8.76 -17.74
CA LYS A 371 23.92 8.85 -17.78
C LYS A 371 24.42 9.39 -19.11
N SER A 372 23.56 10.07 -19.88
CA SER A 372 23.93 10.74 -21.11
C SER A 372 24.03 12.25 -20.87
N LYS A 373 25.04 12.69 -20.12
CA LYS A 373 25.68 14.02 -20.26
C LYS A 373 27.11 13.94 -19.79
#